data_c313224ba2bd45d08760a5d7f9bdded5
#
_entry.id   c313224ba2bd45d08760a5d7f9bdded5
#
_cell.length_a   1.000
_cell.length_b   1.000
_cell.length_c   1.000
_cell.angle_alpha   90.00
_cell.angle_beta   90.00
_cell.angle_gamma   90.00
#
_symmetry.space_group_name_H-M   'P 1'
#
loop_
_entity.id
_entity.type
_entity.pdbx_description
1 polymer ?
#
loop_
_entity_poly.entity_id
_entity_poly.type
_entity_poly.pdbx_seq_one_letter_code
_entity_poly.pdbx_strand_id
1 'polypeptide(L)'
;ILNMTIDTDKKRNVIDKYGRHKVGCFAGCAVMNMDRYSGDGLFASHPLGERATSKQISFTLPEMPADFINAYVTGSLGITGHFIGACATSLYNLNAGVELIKNGKSELVIVGASEAILGPPAYIGFSAMGAMATDERMTTLQGLLGEGEKLNYRNYCRPFGDNMGMVCGESSGFAILMSDRLAMETGANIRGSFLNV
;
A
#
# COMPACT_ATOMS: atom_id res chain seq x y z
N ILE A 1 -12.41 3.94 14.60
CA ILE A 1 -12.10 2.51 14.35
C ILE A 1 -10.61 2.27 14.54
N LEU A 2 -9.70 3.05 13.95
CA LEU A 2 -8.27 2.95 14.21
C LEU A 2 -7.94 3.10 15.70
N ASN A 3 -8.62 4.02 16.40
CA ASN A 3 -8.52 4.14 17.85
C ASN A 3 -9.09 2.92 18.60
N MET A 4 -10.06 2.21 18.03
CA MET A 4 -10.58 0.96 18.60
C MET A 4 -9.61 -0.22 18.44
N THR A 5 -8.75 -0.20 17.42
CA THR A 5 -7.72 -1.23 17.23
C THR A 5 -6.45 -0.96 18.04
N ILE A 6 -6.20 0.29 18.43
CA ILE A 6 -5.05 0.69 19.26
C ILE A 6 -5.39 0.61 20.75
N ASP A 7 -6.64 0.87 21.13
CA ASP A 7 -7.14 0.66 22.49
C ASP A 7 -7.30 -0.85 22.75
N THR A 8 -6.39 -1.41 23.53
CA THR A 8 -6.32 -2.86 23.80
C THR A 8 -7.61 -3.44 24.38
N ASP A 9 -8.38 -2.67 25.13
CA ASP A 9 -9.62 -3.13 25.74
C ASP A 9 -10.78 -3.13 24.73
N LYS A 10 -10.85 -2.14 23.86
CA LYS A 10 -11.82 -2.12 22.74
C LYS A 10 -11.48 -3.11 21.64
N LYS A 11 -10.19 -3.35 21.38
CA LYS A 11 -9.71 -4.40 20.47
C LYS A 11 -10.19 -5.78 20.93
N ARG A 12 -10.07 -6.08 22.22
CA ARG A 12 -10.59 -7.33 22.79
C ARG A 12 -12.09 -7.47 22.56
N ASN A 13 -12.86 -6.43 22.77
CA ASN A 13 -14.32 -6.47 22.64
C ASN A 13 -14.77 -6.85 21.21
N VAL A 14 -14.16 -6.33 20.16
CA VAL A 14 -14.52 -6.69 18.78
C VAL A 14 -14.07 -8.12 18.47
N ILE A 15 -12.84 -8.49 18.83
CA ILE A 15 -12.29 -9.82 18.58
C ILE A 15 -13.01 -10.88 19.42
N ASP A 16 -13.30 -10.61 20.66
CA ASP A 16 -13.97 -11.56 21.56
C ASP A 16 -15.43 -11.76 21.16
N LYS A 17 -16.12 -10.71 20.70
CA LYS A 17 -17.53 -10.80 20.27
C LYS A 17 -17.70 -11.55 18.94
N TYR A 18 -16.81 -11.34 17.96
CA TYR A 18 -16.95 -11.89 16.61
C TYR A 18 -15.97 -13.03 16.33
N GLY A 19 -14.98 -13.23 17.18
CA GLY A 19 -13.91 -14.21 17.03
C GLY A 19 -12.75 -13.70 16.16
N ARG A 20 -11.56 -14.11 16.52
CA ARG A 20 -10.33 -13.74 15.82
C ARG A 20 -10.30 -14.13 14.34
N HIS A 21 -11.00 -15.23 14.00
CA HIS A 21 -11.08 -15.76 12.63
C HIS A 21 -12.04 -14.96 11.72
N LYS A 22 -12.84 -14.03 12.26
CA LYS A 22 -13.74 -13.16 11.50
C LYS A 22 -13.11 -11.81 11.12
N VAL A 23 -11.86 -11.60 11.48
CA VAL A 23 -11.08 -10.41 11.12
C VAL A 23 -10.02 -10.80 10.10
N GLY A 24 -10.09 -10.26 8.89
CA GLY A 24 -9.14 -10.52 7.80
C GLY A 24 -8.22 -9.35 7.51
N CYS A 25 -7.16 -9.59 6.75
CA CYS A 25 -6.27 -8.55 6.25
C CYS A 25 -5.77 -8.90 4.84
N PHE A 26 -6.01 -7.99 3.88
CA PHE A 26 -5.40 -8.05 2.56
C PHE A 26 -4.62 -6.77 2.30
N ALA A 27 -3.32 -6.89 2.33
CA ALA A 27 -2.42 -5.76 2.10
C ALA A 27 -1.10 -6.24 1.49
N GLY A 28 -0.51 -5.42 0.65
CA GLY A 28 0.75 -5.76 0.01
C GLY A 28 1.43 -4.56 -0.60
N CYS A 29 2.55 -4.81 -1.25
CA CYS A 29 3.24 -3.84 -2.08
C CYS A 29 3.36 -4.34 -3.53
N ALA A 30 3.43 -3.40 -4.47
CA ALA A 30 3.40 -3.70 -5.90
C ALA A 30 4.79 -4.05 -6.45
N VAL A 31 5.80 -3.29 -6.04
CA VAL A 31 7.17 -3.36 -6.60
C VAL A 31 8.12 -4.12 -5.69
N MET A 32 7.67 -4.48 -4.50
CA MET A 32 8.49 -5.10 -3.46
C MET A 32 9.60 -4.14 -2.97
N ASN A 33 10.28 -4.49 -1.92
CA ASN A 33 11.40 -3.71 -1.40
C ASN A 33 12.67 -3.92 -2.25
N MET A 34 12.67 -3.42 -3.49
CA MET A 34 13.81 -3.60 -4.41
C MET A 34 15.12 -3.05 -3.81
N ASP A 35 15.05 -1.99 -3.02
CA ASP A 35 16.22 -1.45 -2.32
C ASP A 35 16.81 -2.42 -1.30
N ARG A 36 15.98 -3.27 -0.71
CA ARG A 36 16.44 -4.32 0.20
C ARG A 36 17.26 -5.39 -0.51
N TYR A 37 17.11 -5.50 -1.82
CA TYR A 37 17.95 -6.39 -2.63
C TYR A 37 19.17 -5.68 -3.18
N SER A 38 19.07 -4.41 -3.59
CA SER A 38 20.09 -3.73 -4.40
C SER A 38 20.77 -2.52 -3.74
N GLY A 39 20.14 -1.89 -2.76
CA GLY A 39 20.70 -0.74 -2.05
C GLY A 39 21.41 -1.17 -0.75
N ASP A 40 20.77 -0.91 0.36
CA ASP A 40 21.23 -1.33 1.70
C ASP A 40 20.90 -2.80 2.00
N GLY A 41 20.42 -3.53 0.99
CA GLY A 41 19.93 -4.88 1.14
C GLY A 41 20.98 -5.95 1.15
N LEU A 42 20.51 -7.18 1.15
CA LEU A 42 21.36 -8.38 1.27
C LEU A 42 22.46 -8.46 0.19
N PHE A 43 22.14 -8.06 -1.05
CA PHE A 43 23.09 -8.14 -2.17
C PHE A 43 24.16 -7.05 -2.13
N ALA A 44 23.89 -5.93 -1.47
CA ALA A 44 24.87 -4.85 -1.31
C ALA A 44 25.73 -5.06 -0.05
N SER A 45 25.12 -5.43 1.06
CA SER A 45 25.80 -5.53 2.36
C SER A 45 26.61 -6.81 2.53
N HIS A 46 26.09 -7.96 2.04
CA HIS A 46 26.78 -9.25 2.22
C HIS A 46 28.18 -9.31 1.56
N PRO A 47 28.39 -8.83 0.33
CA PRO A 47 29.72 -8.77 -0.29
C PRO A 47 30.72 -7.88 0.47
N LEU A 48 30.21 -6.91 1.25
CA LEU A 48 31.04 -6.04 2.11
C LEU A 48 31.36 -6.68 3.46
N GLY A 49 30.96 -7.91 3.70
CA GLY A 49 31.20 -8.64 4.95
C GLY A 49 30.20 -8.30 6.06
N GLU A 50 29.13 -7.59 5.77
CA GLU A 50 28.09 -7.31 6.76
C GLU A 50 27.24 -8.56 7.05
N ARG A 51 26.82 -8.68 8.29
CA ARG A 51 26.05 -9.84 8.72
C ARG A 51 24.62 -9.78 8.21
N ALA A 52 24.22 -10.77 7.43
CA ALA A 52 22.82 -10.97 7.09
C ALA A 52 21.96 -11.26 8.33
N THR A 53 20.76 -10.71 8.37
CA THR A 53 19.78 -10.98 9.43
C THR A 53 18.60 -11.80 8.88
N SER A 54 17.98 -12.61 9.74
CA SER A 54 16.80 -13.41 9.37
C SER A 54 15.62 -12.54 8.90
N LYS A 55 15.60 -11.26 9.24
CA LYS A 55 14.55 -10.32 8.88
C LYS A 55 14.65 -9.86 7.42
N GLN A 56 15.83 -9.91 6.81
CA GLN A 56 16.02 -9.37 5.46
C GLN A 56 15.17 -10.07 4.41
N ILE A 57 15.02 -11.39 4.49
CA ILE A 57 14.12 -12.12 3.58
C ILE A 57 12.66 -11.77 3.86
N SER A 58 12.22 -11.88 5.11
CA SER A 58 10.81 -11.63 5.46
C SER A 58 10.35 -10.23 5.06
N PHE A 59 11.19 -9.21 5.27
CA PHE A 59 10.84 -7.83 4.94
C PHE A 59 10.85 -7.51 3.43
N THR A 60 11.29 -8.44 2.60
CA THR A 60 11.20 -8.28 1.14
C THR A 60 9.96 -8.92 0.53
N LEU A 61 9.21 -9.71 1.31
CA LEU A 61 8.02 -10.39 0.81
C LEU A 61 6.88 -9.39 0.58
N PRO A 62 6.14 -9.49 -0.54
CA PRO A 62 5.07 -8.56 -0.89
C PRO A 62 3.89 -8.56 0.09
N GLU A 63 3.66 -9.67 0.78
CA GLU A 63 2.61 -9.82 1.81
C GLU A 63 2.98 -9.22 3.16
N MET A 64 4.22 -8.80 3.34
CA MET A 64 4.71 -8.30 4.63
C MET A 64 3.83 -7.22 5.27
N PRO A 65 3.22 -6.28 4.53
CA PRO A 65 2.28 -5.33 5.11
C PRO A 65 1.09 -6.01 5.80
N ALA A 66 0.53 -7.06 5.22
CA ALA A 66 -0.58 -7.80 5.82
C ALA A 66 -0.14 -8.57 7.06
N ASP A 67 1.00 -9.25 6.98
CA ASP A 67 1.55 -10.01 8.09
C ASP A 67 1.94 -9.11 9.26
N PHE A 68 2.54 -7.96 8.98
CA PHE A 68 2.88 -6.97 10.01
C PHE A 68 1.62 -6.44 10.72
N ILE A 69 0.60 -6.05 9.97
CA ILE A 69 -0.68 -5.59 10.54
C ILE A 69 -1.30 -6.69 11.39
N ASN A 70 -1.27 -7.91 10.88
CA ASN A 70 -1.85 -9.04 11.60
C ASN A 70 -1.09 -9.36 12.88
N ALA A 71 0.23 -9.42 12.84
CA ALA A 71 1.06 -9.75 14.00
C ALA A 71 1.04 -8.66 15.08
N TYR A 72 1.13 -7.39 14.68
CA TYR A 72 1.38 -6.29 15.63
C TYR A 72 0.17 -5.41 15.90
N VAL A 73 -0.85 -5.40 15.03
CA VAL A 73 -2.01 -4.53 15.17
C VAL A 73 -3.26 -5.30 15.54
N THR A 74 -3.63 -6.32 14.76
CA THR A 74 -4.91 -7.01 14.95
C THR A 74 -4.82 -8.24 15.84
N GLY A 75 -3.75 -9.00 15.76
CA GLY A 75 -3.66 -10.34 16.39
C GLY A 75 -4.74 -11.29 15.88
N SER A 76 -5.20 -11.09 14.65
CA SER A 76 -6.25 -11.88 14.02
C SER A 76 -5.77 -13.30 13.68
N LEU A 77 -6.73 -14.22 13.55
CA LEU A 77 -6.55 -15.58 13.02
C LEU A 77 -7.38 -15.77 11.74
N GLY A 78 -7.93 -14.69 11.21
CA GLY A 78 -8.71 -14.71 9.97
C GLY A 78 -7.82 -14.79 8.72
N ILE A 79 -8.49 -14.75 7.58
CA ILE A 79 -7.82 -14.86 6.29
C ILE A 79 -6.92 -13.66 6.09
N THR A 80 -5.63 -13.93 5.92
CA THR A 80 -4.60 -12.94 5.66
C THR A 80 -3.92 -13.27 4.35
N GLY A 81 -3.64 -12.26 3.54
CA GLY A 81 -2.98 -12.46 2.26
C GLY A 81 -2.76 -11.16 1.52
N HIS A 82 -2.40 -11.30 0.25
CA HIS A 82 -2.20 -10.18 -0.64
C HIS A 82 -2.48 -10.60 -2.09
N PHE A 83 -2.85 -9.63 -2.89
CA PHE A 83 -2.86 -9.73 -4.34
C PHE A 83 -1.95 -8.66 -4.90
N ILE A 84 -1.17 -9.01 -5.92
CA ILE A 84 -0.30 -8.08 -6.64
C ILE A 84 -0.95 -7.77 -7.98
N GLY A 85 -1.14 -6.49 -8.25
CA GLY A 85 -1.69 -5.97 -9.50
C GLY A 85 -0.94 -4.72 -9.94
N ALA A 86 0.38 -4.68 -9.73
CA ALA A 86 1.20 -3.49 -9.96
C ALA A 86 0.54 -2.24 -9.31
N CYS A 87 0.34 -1.16 -10.07
CA CYS A 87 -0.31 0.06 -9.56
C CYS A 87 -1.75 -0.14 -9.05
N ALA A 88 -2.40 -1.25 -9.42
CA ALA A 88 -3.76 -1.60 -8.99
C ALA A 88 -3.80 -2.54 -7.76
N THR A 89 -2.67 -2.83 -7.13
CA THR A 89 -2.56 -3.74 -5.98
C THR A 89 -3.59 -3.45 -4.89
N SER A 90 -3.79 -2.19 -4.53
CA SER A 90 -4.78 -1.79 -3.51
C SER A 90 -6.21 -2.15 -3.91
N LEU A 91 -6.56 -2.05 -5.20
CA LEU A 91 -7.90 -2.38 -5.70
C LEU A 91 -8.16 -3.89 -5.70
N TYR A 92 -7.15 -4.70 -6.03
CA TYR A 92 -7.28 -6.15 -5.92
C TYR A 92 -7.45 -6.60 -4.47
N ASN A 93 -6.70 -6.03 -3.53
CA ASN A 93 -6.85 -6.30 -2.11
C ASN A 93 -8.21 -5.84 -1.59
N LEU A 94 -8.71 -4.70 -2.07
CA LEU A 94 -10.04 -4.19 -1.76
C LEU A 94 -11.12 -5.18 -2.21
N ASN A 95 -11.06 -5.63 -3.46
CA ASN A 95 -12.00 -6.61 -4.01
C ASN A 95 -12.01 -7.90 -3.18
N ALA A 96 -10.83 -8.44 -2.85
CA ALA A 96 -10.72 -9.64 -2.02
C ALA A 96 -11.39 -9.45 -0.65
N GLY A 97 -11.19 -8.30 -0.02
CA GLY A 97 -11.82 -7.99 1.27
C GLY A 97 -13.35 -7.90 1.18
N VAL A 98 -13.87 -7.26 0.13
CA VAL A 98 -15.31 -7.18 -0.13
C VAL A 98 -15.92 -8.57 -0.31
N GLU A 99 -15.26 -9.42 -1.10
CA GLU A 99 -15.73 -10.80 -1.34
C GLU A 99 -15.72 -11.65 -0.06
N LEU A 100 -14.76 -11.48 0.83
CA LEU A 100 -14.77 -12.18 2.12
C LEU A 100 -15.97 -11.80 2.98
N ILE A 101 -16.33 -10.52 3.00
CA ILE A 101 -17.48 -10.04 3.77
C ILE A 101 -18.79 -10.49 3.12
N LYS A 102 -18.94 -10.33 1.81
CA LYS A 102 -20.13 -10.78 1.05
C LYS A 102 -20.40 -12.27 1.25
N ASN A 103 -19.36 -13.09 1.28
CA ASN A 103 -19.46 -14.54 1.49
C ASN A 103 -19.56 -14.95 2.98
N GLY A 104 -19.69 -14.00 3.90
CA GLY A 104 -19.83 -14.27 5.34
C GLY A 104 -18.59 -14.90 6.00
N LYS A 105 -17.44 -14.90 5.31
CA LYS A 105 -16.19 -15.47 5.83
C LYS A 105 -15.55 -14.55 6.86
N SER A 106 -15.70 -13.23 6.69
CA SER A 106 -15.20 -12.21 7.62
C SER A 106 -16.27 -11.19 7.92
N GLU A 107 -16.19 -10.56 9.08
CA GLU A 107 -17.02 -9.42 9.49
C GLU A 107 -16.28 -8.09 9.35
N LEU A 108 -14.96 -8.13 9.46
CA LEU A 108 -14.06 -6.99 9.32
C LEU A 108 -12.85 -7.42 8.49
N VAL A 109 -12.47 -6.60 7.52
CA VAL A 109 -11.26 -6.83 6.73
C VAL A 109 -10.51 -5.51 6.58
N ILE A 110 -9.22 -5.53 6.92
CA ILE A 110 -8.30 -4.42 6.61
C ILE A 110 -7.75 -4.66 5.22
N VAL A 111 -7.88 -3.68 4.34
CA VAL A 111 -7.43 -3.78 2.95
C VAL A 111 -6.58 -2.57 2.56
N GLY A 112 -5.59 -2.77 1.72
CA GLY A 112 -4.78 -1.66 1.25
C GLY A 112 -3.48 -2.07 0.57
N ALA A 113 -2.63 -1.07 0.43
CA ALA A 113 -1.27 -1.25 -0.04
C ALA A 113 -0.35 -0.20 0.60
N SER A 114 0.93 -0.53 0.64
CA SER A 114 1.99 0.42 0.96
C SER A 114 3.13 0.25 -0.03
N GLU A 115 3.75 1.35 -0.43
CA GLU A 115 4.84 1.33 -1.39
C GLU A 115 5.92 2.32 -0.99
N ALA A 116 7.19 1.88 -1.07
CA ALA A 116 8.37 2.68 -0.81
C ALA A 116 9.38 2.40 -1.92
N ILE A 117 9.29 3.14 -3.02
CA ILE A 117 10.01 2.87 -4.27
C ILE A 117 11.01 3.97 -4.66
N LEU A 118 11.25 4.97 -3.80
CA LEU A 118 12.15 6.09 -4.13
C LEU A 118 13.63 5.66 -4.08
N GLY A 119 13.96 4.67 -4.88
CA GLY A 119 15.30 4.12 -5.02
C GLY A 119 15.74 4.00 -6.47
N PRO A 120 17.06 3.87 -6.73
CA PRO A 120 17.62 3.80 -8.08
C PRO A 120 16.96 2.78 -9.00
N PRO A 121 16.63 1.54 -8.56
CA PRO A 121 16.03 0.55 -9.45
C PRO A 121 14.71 0.99 -10.05
N ALA A 122 13.84 1.62 -9.26
CA ALA A 122 12.55 2.10 -9.73
C ALA A 122 12.71 3.27 -10.72
N TYR A 123 13.56 4.23 -10.40
CA TYR A 123 13.83 5.36 -11.30
C TYR A 123 14.44 4.90 -12.63
N ILE A 124 15.41 3.99 -12.60
CA ILE A 124 16.03 3.44 -13.81
C ILE A 124 14.96 2.73 -14.67
N GLY A 125 14.16 1.86 -14.05
CA GLY A 125 13.12 1.10 -14.74
C GLY A 125 12.08 2.01 -15.39
N PHE A 126 11.48 2.93 -14.63
CA PHE A 126 10.46 3.84 -15.13
C PHE A 126 11.01 4.85 -16.14
N SER A 127 12.26 5.28 -16.00
CA SER A 127 12.92 6.11 -17.00
C SER A 127 13.14 5.35 -18.32
N ALA A 128 13.59 4.12 -18.26
CA ALA A 128 13.76 3.27 -19.43
C ALA A 128 12.42 3.01 -20.17
N MET A 129 11.31 2.94 -19.45
CA MET A 129 9.96 2.86 -20.02
C MET A 129 9.47 4.19 -20.62
N GLY A 130 10.20 5.29 -20.43
CA GLY A 130 9.75 6.62 -20.82
C GLY A 130 8.54 7.12 -20.03
N ALA A 131 8.31 6.57 -18.84
CA ALA A 131 7.12 6.88 -18.02
C ALA A 131 7.29 8.12 -17.12
N MET A 132 8.53 8.54 -16.87
CA MET A 132 8.83 9.64 -15.96
C MET A 132 8.56 11.02 -16.59
N ALA A 133 8.08 11.95 -15.78
CA ALA A 133 8.10 13.37 -16.09
C ALA A 133 9.55 13.85 -16.01
N THR A 134 10.11 14.29 -17.14
CA THR A 134 11.48 14.84 -17.24
C THR A 134 11.45 16.34 -17.48
N ASP A 135 12.52 17.02 -17.13
CA ASP A 135 12.64 18.45 -17.37
C ASP A 135 12.44 18.81 -18.85
N GLU A 136 12.97 18.00 -19.76
CA GLU A 136 12.80 18.19 -21.21
C GLU A 136 11.32 18.15 -21.62
N ARG A 137 10.59 17.12 -21.17
CA ARG A 137 9.16 16.97 -21.47
C ARG A 137 8.34 18.12 -20.86
N MET A 138 8.65 18.49 -19.63
CA MET A 138 7.95 19.55 -18.93
C MET A 138 8.29 20.94 -19.49
N THR A 139 9.50 21.18 -19.99
CA THR A 139 9.86 22.37 -20.75
C THR A 139 8.96 22.51 -21.98
N THR A 140 8.81 21.43 -22.74
CA THR A 140 7.93 21.41 -23.89
C THR A 140 6.46 21.69 -23.50
N LEU A 141 5.96 21.02 -22.46
CA LEU A 141 4.59 21.18 -22.01
C LEU A 141 4.28 22.58 -21.50
N GLN A 142 5.24 23.18 -20.78
CA GLN A 142 5.06 24.54 -20.21
C GLN A 142 5.34 25.64 -21.22
N GLY A 143 5.76 25.28 -22.46
CA GLY A 143 6.02 26.25 -23.51
C GLY A 143 7.25 27.13 -23.24
N LEU A 144 8.19 26.66 -22.43
CA LEU A 144 9.39 27.39 -22.04
C LEU A 144 10.42 27.30 -23.17
N LEU A 145 10.56 28.35 -23.92
CA LEU A 145 11.47 28.44 -25.09
C LEU A 145 12.57 29.49 -24.93
N GLY A 146 12.55 30.27 -23.83
CA GLY A 146 13.44 31.39 -23.60
C GLY A 146 14.55 31.09 -22.59
N GLU A 147 15.72 31.73 -22.81
CA GLU A 147 16.79 31.75 -21.81
C GLU A 147 16.31 32.40 -20.50
N GLY A 148 16.50 31.70 -19.37
CA GLY A 148 16.14 32.22 -18.04
C GLY A 148 14.73 31.84 -17.55
N GLU A 149 13.91 31.24 -18.36
CA GLU A 149 12.62 30.69 -17.91
C GLU A 149 12.85 29.47 -17.01
N LYS A 150 12.10 29.41 -15.90
CA LYS A 150 12.23 28.35 -14.90
C LYS A 150 11.06 27.40 -14.93
N LEU A 151 11.37 26.11 -14.90
CA LEU A 151 10.38 25.06 -14.74
C LEU A 151 9.61 25.21 -13.43
N ASN A 152 8.30 25.08 -13.53
CA ASN A 152 7.45 24.97 -12.35
C ASN A 152 7.29 23.49 -11.97
N TYR A 153 8.11 23.01 -11.05
CA TYR A 153 8.11 21.65 -10.59
C TYR A 153 6.80 21.22 -9.89
N ARG A 154 5.99 22.15 -9.44
CA ARG A 154 4.65 21.84 -8.90
C ARG A 154 3.69 21.31 -9.94
N ASN A 155 3.99 21.53 -11.22
CA ASN A 155 3.16 21.02 -12.34
C ASN A 155 3.57 19.63 -12.80
N TYR A 156 4.60 19.01 -12.22
CA TYR A 156 5.06 17.68 -12.62
C TYR A 156 4.09 16.56 -12.20
N CYS A 157 3.42 16.72 -11.06
CA CYS A 157 2.43 15.75 -10.57
C CYS A 157 1.04 16.41 -10.60
N ARG A 158 0.32 16.22 -11.70
CA ARG A 158 -1.03 16.78 -11.92
C ARG A 158 -1.98 15.69 -12.41
N PRO A 159 -2.46 14.79 -11.54
CA PRO A 159 -3.42 13.78 -11.91
C PRO A 159 -4.64 14.41 -12.59
N PHE A 160 -5.05 13.84 -13.73
CA PHE A 160 -6.14 14.32 -14.59
C PHE A 160 -5.95 15.74 -15.18
N GLY A 161 -4.77 16.32 -15.04
CA GLY A 161 -4.39 17.59 -15.65
C GLY A 161 -3.37 17.41 -16.76
N ASP A 162 -2.90 18.54 -17.30
CA ASP A 162 -1.82 18.53 -18.29
C ASP A 162 -0.52 18.10 -17.64
N ASN A 163 0.01 16.95 -18.07
CA ASN A 163 1.29 16.45 -17.64
C ASN A 163 1.93 15.55 -18.71
N MET A 164 3.24 15.34 -18.65
CA MET A 164 3.97 14.50 -19.60
C MET A 164 4.79 13.41 -18.90
N GLY A 165 4.14 12.66 -18.03
CA GLY A 165 4.75 11.57 -17.30
C GLY A 165 4.34 11.56 -15.84
N MET A 166 4.91 10.65 -15.07
CA MET A 166 4.63 10.49 -13.65
C MET A 166 5.82 10.93 -12.79
N VAL A 167 5.54 11.23 -11.54
CA VAL A 167 6.53 11.43 -10.47
C VAL A 167 6.36 10.30 -9.48
N CYS A 168 7.43 9.59 -9.18
CA CYS A 168 7.40 8.54 -8.19
C CYS A 168 7.15 9.12 -6.79
N GLY A 169 6.41 8.38 -5.98
CA GLY A 169 6.13 8.72 -4.60
C GLY A 169 6.09 7.47 -3.73
N GLU A 170 6.16 7.67 -2.44
CA GLU A 170 5.99 6.65 -1.42
C GLU A 170 4.73 6.95 -0.64
N SER A 171 3.95 5.92 -0.38
CA SER A 171 2.68 6.09 0.31
C SER A 171 2.20 4.79 0.92
N SER A 172 1.30 4.93 1.88
CA SER A 172 0.58 3.83 2.50
C SER A 172 -0.89 4.25 2.64
N GLY A 173 -1.79 3.42 2.13
CA GLY A 173 -3.23 3.68 2.18
C GLY A 173 -4.01 2.42 2.53
N PHE A 174 -4.87 2.53 3.55
CA PHE A 174 -5.69 1.42 4.03
C PHE A 174 -7.14 1.83 4.24
N ALA A 175 -8.03 0.89 3.98
CA ALA A 175 -9.44 0.97 4.35
C ALA A 175 -9.80 -0.16 5.30
N ILE A 176 -10.75 0.10 6.18
CA ILE A 176 -11.36 -0.91 7.02
C ILE A 176 -12.76 -1.18 6.49
N LEU A 177 -12.95 -2.38 5.99
CA LEU A 177 -14.25 -2.88 5.53
C LEU A 177 -14.96 -3.59 6.67
N MET A 178 -16.26 -3.41 6.75
CA MET A 178 -17.10 -4.07 7.72
C MET A 178 -18.39 -4.56 7.06
N SER A 179 -18.97 -5.64 7.62
CA SER A 179 -20.37 -5.94 7.31
C SER A 179 -21.27 -4.82 7.82
N ASP A 180 -22.42 -4.60 7.16
CA ASP A 180 -23.39 -3.57 7.57
C ASP A 180 -23.80 -3.77 9.03
N ARG A 181 -24.00 -5.04 9.43
CA ARG A 181 -24.31 -5.40 10.80
C ARG A 181 -23.27 -4.89 11.79
N LEU A 182 -22.00 -5.20 11.56
CA LEU A 182 -20.91 -4.77 12.43
C LEU A 182 -20.76 -3.25 12.46
N ALA A 183 -20.88 -2.59 11.31
CA ALA A 183 -20.78 -1.14 11.21
C ALA A 183 -21.87 -0.44 12.03
N MET A 184 -23.10 -0.92 11.96
CA MET A 184 -24.21 -0.39 12.75
C MET A 184 -24.05 -0.66 14.26
N GLU A 185 -23.69 -1.88 14.64
CA GLU A 185 -23.51 -2.26 16.05
C GLU A 185 -22.37 -1.48 16.72
N THR A 186 -21.32 -1.15 16.00
CA THR A 186 -20.17 -0.41 16.54
C THR A 186 -20.31 1.09 16.45
N GLY A 187 -21.35 1.59 15.79
CA GLY A 187 -21.51 3.02 15.50
C GLY A 187 -20.36 3.54 14.61
N ALA A 188 -19.94 2.76 13.63
CA ALA A 188 -18.81 3.10 12.79
C ALA A 188 -19.08 4.39 11.99
N ASN A 189 -18.04 5.22 11.83
CA ASN A 189 -18.11 6.36 10.92
C ASN A 189 -17.99 5.88 9.48
N ILE A 190 -19.12 5.57 8.86
CA ILE A 190 -19.20 5.04 7.50
C ILE A 190 -18.81 6.14 6.51
N ARG A 191 -17.79 5.89 5.69
CA ARG A 191 -17.29 6.80 4.64
C ARG A 191 -17.90 6.53 3.28
N GLY A 192 -18.40 5.34 3.05
CA GLY A 192 -19.02 4.91 1.82
C GLY A 192 -19.40 3.44 1.87
N SER A 193 -20.07 2.97 0.85
CA SER A 193 -20.44 1.57 0.68
C SER A 193 -20.07 1.07 -0.72
N PHE A 194 -19.80 -0.22 -0.84
CA PHE A 194 -19.52 -0.87 -2.12
C PHE A 194 -20.81 -1.47 -2.67
N LEU A 195 -21.28 -0.94 -3.78
CA LEU A 195 -22.52 -1.39 -4.43
C LEU A 195 -22.28 -2.59 -5.34
N ASN A 196 -21.16 -2.56 -6.09
CA ASN A 196 -20.68 -3.65 -6.95
C ASN A 196 -19.16 -3.64 -7.02
N VAL A 197 -18.58 -4.81 -7.00
CA VAL A 197 -17.14 -5.05 -7.23
C VAL A 197 -17.02 -6.18 -8.25
#